data_49e6b44b95f8cd089e1172543c0d9628
#
_entry.id   49e6b44b95f8cd089e1172543c0d9628
#
_cell.length_a   1.000
_cell.length_b   1.000
_cell.length_c   1.000
_cell.angle_alpha   90.00
_cell.angle_beta   90.00
_cell.angle_gamma   90.00
#
_symmetry.space_group_name_H-M   'P 1'
#
loop_
_entity.id
_entity.type
_entity.pdbx_description
1 polymer ?
#
loop_
_entity_poly.entity_id
_entity_poly.type
_entity_poly.pdbx_seq_one_letter_code
_entity_poly.pdbx_strand_id
1 'polypeptide(L)'
;MLKFYSPLTGDFYENDVDEFGWNNGTVDYPTLFTGSDMSYYADSIQEAVEQRNGDDGGNLMLYFDESRNPDIKAKVMSAVPSVEIQNGVLMGCTTVKLRESLNAPEMEDLLEYLKGQFSDGWGEGFEQQAIQISNGVLNVHFWNAEHFAFEVVSVQSEESVKKPPVPKRPTMKLIGEDGNIFAILGRASRLLRENGQQEQAKEMTNRVFRSVDYYSALNIISEYVQTELSEKTPTKPKTRSDMER
;
A
#
# COMPACT_ATOMS: atom_id res chain seq x y z
N MET A 1 -8.96 12.21 11.90
CA MET A 1 -8.38 10.87 11.66
C MET A 1 -6.87 10.98 11.78
N LEU A 2 -6.25 10.02 12.42
CA LEU A 2 -4.79 9.95 12.56
C LEU A 2 -4.30 8.67 11.87
N LYS A 3 -3.08 8.71 11.34
CA LYS A 3 -2.37 7.53 10.87
C LYS A 3 -1.07 7.39 11.63
N PHE A 4 -0.82 6.21 12.11
CA PHE A 4 0.37 5.85 12.86
C PHE A 4 1.18 4.90 12.02
N TYR A 5 2.30 5.39 11.49
CA TYR A 5 3.21 4.60 10.67
C TYR A 5 4.30 3.99 11.51
N SER A 6 4.61 2.73 11.26
CA SER A 6 5.72 1.99 11.88
C SER A 6 6.58 1.32 10.82
N PRO A 7 7.90 1.21 11.05
CA PRO A 7 8.78 0.50 10.14
C PRO A 7 8.43 -1.00 10.13
N LEU A 8 8.53 -1.61 8.95
CA LEU A 8 8.40 -3.06 8.77
C LEU A 8 9.75 -3.68 8.45
N THR A 9 9.95 -4.88 8.97
CA THR A 9 11.01 -5.80 8.55
C THR A 9 10.40 -7.14 8.17
N GLY A 10 11.15 -7.99 7.50
CA GLY A 10 10.67 -9.32 7.12
C GLY A 10 11.79 -10.31 6.97
N ASP A 11 11.46 -11.59 7.21
CA ASP A 11 12.31 -12.73 6.97
C ASP A 11 11.81 -13.47 5.74
N PHE A 12 12.58 -13.41 4.67
CA PHE A 12 12.26 -14.09 3.42
C PHE A 12 13.01 -15.41 3.31
N TYR A 13 12.26 -16.51 3.26
CA TYR A 13 12.75 -17.86 3.05
C TYR A 13 12.50 -18.25 1.60
N GLU A 14 13.56 -18.29 0.80
CA GLU A 14 13.49 -18.69 -0.60
C GLU A 14 13.12 -20.17 -0.72
N ASN A 15 12.39 -20.55 -1.79
CA ASN A 15 12.12 -21.93 -2.10
C ASN A 15 13.43 -22.66 -2.43
N ASP A 16 13.68 -23.79 -1.78
CA ASP A 16 14.75 -24.71 -2.12
C ASP A 16 14.33 -25.56 -3.33
N VAL A 17 14.85 -25.22 -4.51
CA VAL A 17 14.49 -25.87 -5.77
C VAL A 17 15.71 -26.62 -6.29
N ASP A 18 15.60 -27.93 -6.50
CA ASP A 18 16.68 -28.73 -7.04
C ASP A 18 16.95 -28.47 -8.53
N GLU A 19 17.98 -29.12 -9.07
CA GLU A 19 18.39 -28.98 -10.49
C GLU A 19 17.33 -29.44 -11.50
N PHE A 20 16.31 -30.19 -11.05
CA PHE A 20 15.19 -30.68 -11.87
C PHE A 20 13.94 -29.79 -11.72
N GLY A 21 13.99 -28.74 -10.89
CA GLY A 21 12.87 -27.84 -10.62
C GLY A 21 11.86 -28.34 -9.57
N TRP A 22 12.23 -29.38 -8.78
CA TRP A 22 11.40 -29.84 -7.67
C TRP A 22 11.62 -28.95 -6.45
N ASN A 23 10.51 -28.52 -5.84
CA ASN A 23 10.54 -27.73 -4.62
C ASN A 23 10.69 -28.66 -3.41
N ASN A 24 11.79 -28.54 -2.67
CA ASN A 24 12.12 -29.32 -1.47
C ASN A 24 11.71 -28.62 -0.17
N GLY A 25 11.01 -27.50 -0.25
CA GLY A 25 10.65 -26.65 0.87
C GLY A 25 11.29 -25.28 0.74
N THR A 26 11.72 -24.69 1.84
CA THR A 26 12.44 -23.42 1.88
C THR A 26 13.82 -23.59 2.46
N VAL A 27 14.72 -22.65 2.13
CA VAL A 27 16.06 -22.58 2.74
C VAL A 27 15.97 -22.41 4.26
N ASP A 28 16.97 -22.88 5.00
CA ASP A 28 16.99 -22.82 6.48
C ASP A 28 17.23 -21.41 7.03
N TYR A 29 17.82 -20.53 6.24
CA TYR A 29 18.21 -19.18 6.68
C TYR A 29 17.51 -18.12 5.84
N PRO A 30 16.84 -17.14 6.49
CA PRO A 30 16.13 -16.10 5.77
C PRO A 30 17.08 -15.03 5.21
N THR A 31 16.63 -14.40 4.13
CA THR A 31 17.14 -13.09 3.72
C THR A 31 16.31 -12.02 4.43
N LEU A 32 16.98 -11.07 5.09
CA LEU A 32 16.30 -9.96 5.76
C LEU A 32 15.78 -8.96 4.73
N PHE A 33 14.48 -8.70 4.77
CA PHE A 33 13.80 -7.72 3.96
C PHE A 33 13.51 -6.45 4.77
N THR A 34 13.72 -5.32 4.13
CA THR A 34 13.28 -4.01 4.61
C THR A 34 11.91 -3.65 4.01
N GLY A 35 11.29 -2.58 4.51
CA GLY A 35 10.06 -2.07 3.91
C GLY A 35 10.19 -1.71 2.42
N SER A 36 11.39 -1.35 1.95
CA SER A 36 11.66 -1.11 0.53
C SER A 36 11.57 -2.40 -0.29
N ASP A 37 12.14 -3.48 0.22
CA ASP A 37 12.09 -4.79 -0.43
C ASP A 37 10.68 -5.34 -0.45
N MET A 38 9.94 -5.16 0.65
CA MET A 38 8.55 -5.61 0.80
C MET A 38 7.53 -4.79 0.02
N SER A 39 7.92 -3.60 -0.48
CA SER A 39 6.99 -2.76 -1.27
C SER A 39 6.44 -3.45 -2.52
N TYR A 40 7.14 -4.44 -3.05
CA TYR A 40 6.68 -5.28 -4.17
C TYR A 40 5.54 -6.23 -3.80
N TYR A 41 5.44 -6.57 -2.53
CA TYR A 41 4.49 -7.53 -1.99
C TYR A 41 3.39 -6.84 -1.20
N ALA A 42 3.24 -5.52 -1.34
CA ALA A 42 2.31 -4.71 -0.56
C ALA A 42 0.87 -5.24 -0.62
N ASP A 43 0.40 -5.63 -1.80
CA ASP A 43 -0.97 -6.16 -1.97
C ASP A 43 -1.14 -7.50 -1.25
N SER A 44 -0.18 -8.42 -1.37
CA SER A 44 -0.22 -9.72 -0.68
C SER A 44 -0.13 -9.57 0.84
N ILE A 45 0.68 -8.60 1.30
CA ILE A 45 0.80 -8.30 2.74
C ILE A 45 -0.49 -7.64 3.24
N GLN A 46 -1.08 -6.71 2.49
CA GLN A 46 -2.35 -6.08 2.84
C GLN A 46 -3.47 -7.12 2.91
N GLU A 47 -3.56 -8.04 1.94
CA GLU A 47 -4.52 -9.12 1.95
C GLU A 47 -4.38 -10.03 3.19
N ALA A 48 -3.15 -10.37 3.58
CA ALA A 48 -2.88 -11.15 4.78
C ALA A 48 -3.29 -10.39 6.06
N VAL A 49 -3.06 -9.08 6.13
CA VAL A 49 -3.52 -8.22 7.24
C VAL A 49 -5.05 -8.20 7.30
N GLU A 50 -5.73 -8.05 6.17
CA GLU A 50 -7.19 -8.05 6.09
C GLU A 50 -7.79 -9.41 6.49
N GLN A 51 -7.19 -10.51 6.06
CA GLN A 51 -7.59 -11.85 6.49
C GLN A 51 -7.40 -12.04 8.00
N ARG A 52 -6.31 -11.54 8.57
CA ARG A 52 -6.06 -11.59 10.03
C ARG A 52 -7.06 -10.71 10.79
N ASN A 53 -7.43 -9.56 10.25
CA ASN A 53 -8.41 -8.67 10.84
C ASN A 53 -9.81 -9.31 10.95
N GLY A 54 -10.14 -10.26 10.07
CA GLY A 54 -11.39 -11.02 10.12
C GLY A 54 -12.66 -10.16 10.04
N ASP A 55 -13.76 -10.74 10.50
CA ASP A 55 -15.10 -10.11 10.45
C ASP A 55 -15.21 -8.85 11.33
N ASP A 56 -14.38 -8.72 12.36
CA ASP A 56 -14.35 -7.56 13.27
C ASP A 56 -13.68 -6.34 12.63
N GLY A 57 -13.15 -6.47 11.41
CA GLY A 57 -12.45 -5.41 10.69
C GLY A 57 -11.15 -4.96 11.37
N GLY A 58 -10.58 -5.79 12.26
CA GLY A 58 -9.31 -5.56 12.92
C GLY A 58 -9.28 -4.36 13.87
N ASN A 59 -10.40 -3.98 14.44
CA ASN A 59 -10.46 -2.84 15.36
C ASN A 59 -9.80 -3.16 16.70
N LEU A 60 -8.55 -2.81 16.89
CA LEU A 60 -7.79 -3.03 18.11
C LEU A 60 -8.42 -2.40 19.35
N MET A 61 -9.30 -1.39 19.22
CA MET A 61 -9.97 -0.76 20.35
C MET A 61 -11.02 -1.65 21.02
N LEU A 62 -11.40 -2.78 20.40
CA LEU A 62 -12.27 -3.78 21.01
C LEU A 62 -11.59 -4.44 22.24
N TYR A 63 -10.28 -4.54 22.23
CA TYR A 63 -9.46 -5.17 23.29
C TYR A 63 -8.91 -4.16 24.28
N PHE A 64 -9.23 -2.87 24.12
CA PHE A 64 -8.76 -1.83 25.04
C PHE A 64 -9.50 -1.94 26.38
N ASP A 65 -8.75 -2.18 27.45
CA ASP A 65 -9.29 -2.25 28.80
C ASP A 65 -9.65 -0.85 29.33
N GLU A 66 -10.93 -0.66 29.64
CA GLU A 66 -11.45 0.61 30.17
C GLU A 66 -10.83 1.00 31.52
N SER A 67 -10.35 0.03 32.31
CA SER A 67 -9.66 0.31 33.58
C SER A 67 -8.33 1.02 33.38
N ARG A 68 -7.74 0.91 32.19
CA ARG A 68 -6.48 1.56 31.83
C ARG A 68 -6.66 3.08 31.66
N ASN A 69 -7.59 3.49 30.84
CA ASN A 69 -7.94 4.90 30.64
C ASN A 69 -9.33 5.03 29.99
N PRO A 70 -10.40 5.32 30.76
CA PRO A 70 -11.76 5.38 30.22
C PRO A 70 -11.97 6.49 29.19
N ASP A 71 -11.20 7.59 29.27
CA ASP A 71 -11.32 8.71 28.34
C ASP A 71 -10.87 8.31 26.92
N ILE A 72 -9.85 7.48 26.80
CA ILE A 72 -9.40 6.96 25.51
C ILE A 72 -10.50 6.11 24.89
N LYS A 73 -11.12 5.20 25.64
CA LYS A 73 -12.22 4.37 25.15
C LYS A 73 -13.40 5.20 24.65
N ALA A 74 -13.70 6.30 25.32
CA ALA A 74 -14.78 7.22 24.92
C ALA A 74 -14.42 8.01 23.64
N LYS A 75 -13.18 8.46 23.50
CA LYS A 75 -12.73 9.36 22.43
C LYS A 75 -12.28 8.65 21.17
N VAL A 76 -11.80 7.40 21.25
CA VAL A 76 -11.32 6.64 20.10
C VAL A 76 -12.39 5.69 19.59
N MET A 77 -12.79 5.84 18.35
CA MET A 77 -13.78 4.96 17.72
C MET A 77 -13.19 3.63 17.28
N SER A 78 -12.03 3.70 16.62
CA SER A 78 -11.36 2.54 16.05
C SER A 78 -9.88 2.80 15.84
N ALA A 79 -9.10 1.73 15.89
CA ALA A 79 -7.70 1.67 15.50
C ALA A 79 -7.52 0.41 14.63
N VAL A 80 -7.34 0.57 13.33
CA VAL A 80 -7.33 -0.54 12.36
C VAL A 80 -5.97 -0.64 11.69
N PRO A 81 -5.28 -1.81 11.79
CA PRO A 81 -4.03 -2.07 11.11
C PRO A 81 -4.20 -2.23 9.60
N SER A 82 -3.22 -1.77 8.87
CA SER A 82 -3.04 -1.93 7.43
C SER A 82 -1.56 -1.77 7.07
N VAL A 83 -1.24 -1.83 5.79
CA VAL A 83 0.06 -1.41 5.29
C VAL A 83 -0.11 -0.31 4.25
N GLU A 84 0.85 0.60 4.16
CA GLU A 84 0.85 1.67 3.15
C GLU A 84 2.27 1.92 2.64
N ILE A 85 2.39 2.25 1.35
CA ILE A 85 3.67 2.66 0.77
C ILE A 85 3.88 4.16 0.99
N GLN A 86 4.94 4.51 1.72
CA GLN A 86 5.38 5.89 1.95
C GLN A 86 6.74 6.10 1.30
N ASN A 87 6.81 6.98 0.29
CA ASN A 87 8.06 7.28 -0.44
C ASN A 87 8.80 6.03 -0.99
N GLY A 88 8.05 5.00 -1.41
CA GLY A 88 8.61 3.76 -1.95
C GLY A 88 9.01 2.72 -0.88
N VAL A 89 8.70 2.97 0.38
CA VAL A 89 8.91 2.07 1.51
C VAL A 89 7.57 1.59 2.03
N LEU A 90 7.37 0.29 2.17
CA LEU A 90 6.19 -0.27 2.82
C LEU A 90 6.30 -0.06 4.33
N MET A 91 5.28 0.54 4.91
CA MET A 91 5.17 0.83 6.34
C MET A 91 3.94 0.14 6.91
N GLY A 92 4.01 -0.32 8.15
CA GLY A 92 2.82 -0.59 8.93
C GLY A 92 2.04 0.71 9.13
N CYS A 93 0.73 0.65 9.03
CA CYS A 93 -0.14 1.81 9.19
C CYS A 93 -1.33 1.46 10.08
N THR A 94 -1.43 2.08 11.25
CA THR A 94 -2.63 1.98 12.07
C THR A 94 -3.49 3.23 11.88
N THR A 95 -4.66 3.06 11.27
CA THR A 95 -5.61 4.16 11.07
C THR A 95 -6.50 4.32 12.29
N VAL A 96 -6.37 5.46 12.98
CA VAL A 96 -7.13 5.79 14.18
C VAL A 96 -8.21 6.81 13.87
N LYS A 97 -9.46 6.44 14.14
CA LYS A 97 -10.62 7.34 14.04
C LYS A 97 -10.98 7.85 15.43
N LEU A 98 -11.07 9.15 15.57
CA LEU A 98 -11.40 9.83 16.82
C LEU A 98 -12.82 10.40 16.78
N ARG A 99 -13.53 10.37 17.92
CA ARG A 99 -14.74 11.17 18.17
C ARG A 99 -14.36 12.56 18.66
N GLU A 100 -13.34 12.62 19.52
CA GLU A 100 -12.82 13.85 20.10
C GLU A 100 -11.30 13.83 20.08
N SER A 101 -10.68 15.01 20.11
CA SER A 101 -9.21 15.12 20.16
C SER A 101 -8.66 14.57 21.47
N LEU A 102 -7.50 13.91 21.39
CA LEU A 102 -6.75 13.44 22.54
C LEU A 102 -5.79 14.54 23.00
N ASN A 103 -5.60 14.64 24.31
CA ASN A 103 -4.51 15.42 24.89
C ASN A 103 -3.20 14.62 24.86
N ALA A 104 -2.08 15.25 25.26
CA ALA A 104 -0.76 14.61 25.15
C ALA A 104 -0.62 13.32 25.99
N PRO A 105 -1.06 13.26 27.26
CA PRO A 105 -1.05 12.02 28.04
C PRO A 105 -1.93 10.92 27.43
N GLU A 106 -3.15 11.25 26.97
CA GLU A 106 -4.03 10.29 26.31
C GLU A 106 -3.43 9.73 25.03
N MET A 107 -2.73 10.57 24.26
CA MET A 107 -2.02 10.14 23.06
C MET A 107 -0.88 9.19 23.40
N GLU A 108 -0.11 9.47 24.45
CA GLU A 108 0.97 8.61 24.91
C GLU A 108 0.45 7.24 25.37
N ASP A 109 -0.62 7.22 26.16
CA ASP A 109 -1.28 5.98 26.59
C ASP A 109 -1.81 5.16 25.41
N LEU A 110 -2.41 5.82 24.40
CA LEU A 110 -2.88 5.16 23.18
C LEU A 110 -1.72 4.56 22.39
N LEU A 111 -0.62 5.30 22.21
CA LEU A 111 0.57 4.82 21.52
C LEU A 111 1.20 3.62 22.20
N GLU A 112 1.29 3.66 23.54
CA GLU A 112 1.80 2.53 24.33
C GLU A 112 0.90 1.30 24.19
N TYR A 113 -0.42 1.50 24.24
CA TYR A 113 -1.38 0.42 24.01
C TYR A 113 -1.22 -0.18 22.62
N LEU A 114 -1.23 0.64 21.57
CA LEU A 114 -1.12 0.16 20.18
C LEU A 114 0.22 -0.53 19.92
N LYS A 115 1.29 -0.03 20.52
CA LYS A 115 2.60 -0.67 20.46
C LYS A 115 2.55 -2.10 21.00
N GLY A 116 1.87 -2.30 22.14
CA GLY A 116 1.68 -3.62 22.73
C GLY A 116 0.87 -4.60 21.87
N GLN A 117 0.03 -4.08 20.95
CA GLN A 117 -0.77 -4.94 20.05
C GLN A 117 0.06 -5.58 18.94
N PHE A 118 1.26 -5.07 18.67
CA PHE A 118 2.18 -5.59 17.65
C PHE A 118 3.39 -6.30 18.27
N SER A 119 3.47 -6.36 19.60
CA SER A 119 4.58 -7.03 20.26
C SER A 119 4.41 -8.55 20.21
N ASP A 120 5.48 -9.20 19.95
CA ASP A 120 5.81 -10.63 19.84
C ASP A 120 4.75 -11.64 20.38
N GLY A 121 3.68 -11.84 19.63
CA GLY A 121 2.62 -12.83 19.90
C GLY A 121 1.73 -12.55 21.12
N TRP A 122 1.86 -11.41 21.77
CA TRP A 122 1.08 -11.03 22.95
C TRP A 122 -0.08 -10.08 22.67
N GLY A 123 -0.12 -9.50 21.48
CA GLY A 123 -1.15 -8.55 21.06
C GLY A 123 -2.10 -9.12 20.02
N GLU A 124 -3.17 -8.39 19.73
CA GLU A 124 -4.19 -8.74 18.74
C GLU A 124 -3.87 -8.18 17.34
N GLY A 125 -2.80 -7.40 17.22
CA GLY A 125 -2.34 -6.86 15.95
C GLY A 125 -1.69 -7.91 15.06
N PHE A 126 -1.52 -7.57 13.79
CA PHE A 126 -0.76 -8.39 12.85
C PHE A 126 0.72 -8.26 13.19
N GLU A 127 1.33 -9.34 13.62
CA GLU A 127 2.72 -9.34 14.03
C GLU A 127 3.60 -10.16 13.11
N GLN A 128 3.32 -11.43 13.00
CA GLN A 128 4.09 -12.33 12.16
C GLN A 128 3.17 -13.33 11.47
N GLN A 129 3.18 -13.35 10.17
CA GLN A 129 2.43 -14.32 9.39
C GLN A 129 3.24 -14.75 8.17
N ALA A 130 3.29 -16.05 7.91
CA ALA A 130 3.88 -16.60 6.72
C ALA A 130 3.01 -16.29 5.50
N ILE A 131 3.53 -15.47 4.60
CA ILE A 131 2.87 -15.07 3.37
C ILE A 131 3.55 -15.79 2.22
N GLN A 132 2.79 -16.56 1.45
CA GLN A 132 3.31 -17.21 0.25
C GLN A 132 3.48 -16.16 -0.84
N ILE A 133 4.70 -16.04 -1.33
CA ILE A 133 5.04 -15.21 -2.48
C ILE A 133 5.67 -16.07 -3.58
N SER A 134 5.85 -15.52 -4.78
CA SER A 134 6.17 -16.30 -6.00
C SER A 134 7.36 -17.26 -5.88
N ASN A 135 8.35 -16.93 -5.05
CA ASN A 135 9.61 -17.68 -4.93
C ASN A 135 9.97 -18.09 -3.49
N GLY A 136 9.00 -18.03 -2.56
CA GLY A 136 9.27 -18.42 -1.18
C GLY A 136 8.17 -18.02 -0.20
N VAL A 137 8.57 -17.96 1.06
CA VAL A 137 7.72 -17.58 2.20
C VAL A 137 8.29 -16.31 2.84
N LEU A 138 7.46 -15.31 3.00
CA LEU A 138 7.80 -14.06 3.67
C LEU A 138 7.09 -13.98 5.01
N ASN A 139 7.85 -13.85 6.10
CA ASN A 139 7.33 -13.51 7.41
C ASN A 139 7.50 -12.01 7.63
N VAL A 140 6.40 -11.28 7.76
CA VAL A 140 6.41 -9.83 7.96
C VAL A 140 6.33 -9.52 9.44
N HIS A 141 7.22 -8.65 9.92
CA HIS A 141 7.28 -8.20 11.30
C HIS A 141 6.80 -6.75 11.41
N PHE A 142 5.69 -6.54 12.08
CA PHE A 142 5.20 -5.21 12.46
C PHE A 142 5.90 -4.67 13.70
N TRP A 143 6.57 -5.54 14.44
CA TRP A 143 7.33 -5.23 15.63
C TRP A 143 8.83 -5.37 15.38
N ASN A 144 9.58 -4.31 15.67
CA ASN A 144 11.02 -4.36 15.79
C ASN A 144 11.43 -3.75 17.14
N ALA A 145 11.93 -4.59 18.06
CA ALA A 145 12.22 -4.20 19.42
C ALA A 145 13.23 -3.02 19.54
N GLU A 146 14.16 -2.91 18.59
CA GLU A 146 15.23 -1.90 18.65
C GLU A 146 14.81 -0.56 18.05
N HIS A 147 13.91 -0.55 17.07
CA HIS A 147 13.60 0.64 16.25
C HIS A 147 12.11 0.93 16.13
N PHE A 148 11.27 0.24 16.91
CA PHE A 148 9.83 0.43 16.80
C PHE A 148 9.41 1.78 17.38
N ALA A 149 8.98 2.67 16.51
CA ALA A 149 8.36 3.93 16.86
C ALA A 149 7.24 4.24 15.88
N PHE A 150 6.15 4.84 16.37
CA PHE A 150 5.12 5.36 15.50
C PHE A 150 5.45 6.78 15.02
N GLU A 151 5.39 7.01 13.72
CA GLU A 151 5.26 8.34 13.15
C GLU A 151 3.77 8.70 13.05
N VAL A 152 3.34 9.73 13.76
CA VAL A 152 1.93 10.12 13.82
C VAL A 152 1.64 11.23 12.81
N VAL A 153 0.76 10.95 11.86
CA VAL A 153 0.32 11.90 10.84
C VAL A 153 -1.16 12.22 11.05
N SER A 154 -1.48 13.50 11.22
CA SER A 154 -2.85 13.98 11.27
C SER A 154 -3.41 14.07 9.84
N VAL A 155 -4.33 13.18 9.49
CA VAL A 155 -5.09 13.29 8.25
C VAL A 155 -6.32 14.15 8.53
N GLN A 156 -6.31 15.41 8.11
CA GLN A 156 -7.50 16.22 8.12
C GLN A 156 -8.55 15.51 7.25
N SER A 157 -9.77 15.32 7.78
CA SER A 157 -10.85 14.69 7.03
C SER A 157 -11.01 15.38 5.68
N GLU A 158 -10.89 14.62 4.60
CA GLU A 158 -10.96 15.07 3.20
C GLU A 158 -12.36 15.62 2.80
N GLU A 159 -13.16 16.12 3.74
CA GLU A 159 -14.46 16.70 3.41
C GLU A 159 -14.40 18.10 2.79
N SER A 160 -13.24 18.70 2.63
CA SER A 160 -13.12 20.02 1.98
C SER A 160 -11.89 20.27 1.12
N VAL A 161 -11.04 19.27 0.88
CA VAL A 161 -10.04 19.40 -0.19
C VAL A 161 -10.68 18.85 -1.46
N LYS A 162 -11.15 19.74 -2.34
CA LYS A 162 -11.42 19.38 -3.74
C LYS A 162 -10.19 18.62 -4.21
N LYS A 163 -10.34 17.29 -4.41
CA LYS A 163 -9.34 16.44 -5.04
C LYS A 163 -8.82 17.22 -6.25
N PRO A 164 -7.51 17.51 -6.34
CA PRO A 164 -7.01 18.17 -7.53
C PRO A 164 -7.52 17.35 -8.72
N PRO A 165 -8.01 17.98 -9.79
CA PRO A 165 -8.58 17.26 -10.91
C PRO A 165 -7.58 16.21 -11.31
N VAL A 166 -8.01 14.91 -11.32
CA VAL A 166 -7.17 13.79 -11.75
C VAL A 166 -6.59 14.22 -13.09
N PRO A 167 -5.26 14.37 -13.21
CA PRO A 167 -4.67 14.87 -14.43
C PRO A 167 -5.14 13.98 -15.57
N LYS A 168 -5.73 14.56 -16.61
CA LYS A 168 -6.18 13.78 -17.77
C LYS A 168 -4.99 13.02 -18.30
N ARG A 169 -5.05 11.70 -18.32
CA ARG A 169 -4.02 10.87 -18.93
C ARG A 169 -3.88 11.26 -20.39
N PRO A 170 -2.72 11.77 -20.85
CA PRO A 170 -2.53 12.12 -22.24
C PRO A 170 -2.56 10.86 -23.11
N THR A 171 -3.06 10.97 -24.33
CA THR A 171 -3.19 9.81 -25.26
C THR A 171 -1.91 9.59 -26.02
N MET A 172 -1.41 8.36 -26.02
CA MET A 172 -0.21 7.92 -26.72
C MET A 172 -0.53 6.75 -27.66
N LYS A 173 -0.07 6.82 -28.90
CA LYS A 173 -0.16 5.69 -29.83
C LYS A 173 0.96 4.69 -29.58
N LEU A 174 0.62 3.39 -29.65
CA LEU A 174 1.58 2.28 -29.62
C LEU A 174 1.72 1.60 -30.97
N ILE A 175 0.63 1.47 -31.73
CA ILE A 175 0.60 0.78 -33.00
C ILE A 175 1.34 1.60 -34.07
N GLY A 176 2.26 0.93 -34.79
CA GLY A 176 3.06 1.55 -35.84
C GLY A 176 4.31 2.28 -35.37
N GLU A 177 4.62 2.21 -34.07
CA GLU A 177 5.78 2.83 -33.43
C GLU A 177 6.76 1.76 -32.92
N ASP A 178 7.99 2.18 -32.58
CA ASP A 178 8.98 1.28 -31.97
C ASP A 178 8.42 0.64 -30.68
N GLY A 179 8.27 -0.68 -30.70
CA GLY A 179 7.75 -1.48 -29.59
C GLY A 179 8.76 -1.75 -28.47
N ASN A 180 10.00 -1.24 -28.55
CA ASN A 180 10.95 -1.35 -27.49
C ASN A 180 10.43 -0.62 -26.22
N ILE A 181 10.42 -1.30 -25.07
CA ILE A 181 9.87 -0.76 -23.82
C ILE A 181 10.52 0.56 -23.42
N PHE A 182 11.83 0.74 -23.65
CA PHE A 182 12.53 1.98 -23.34
C PHE A 182 12.12 3.12 -24.30
N ALA A 183 11.82 2.82 -25.55
CA ALA A 183 11.29 3.79 -26.50
C ALA A 183 9.86 4.21 -26.10
N ILE A 184 9.02 3.26 -25.69
CA ILE A 184 7.65 3.53 -25.20
C ILE A 184 7.72 4.38 -23.93
N LEU A 185 8.56 4.00 -22.96
CA LEU A 185 8.77 4.74 -21.72
C LEU A 185 9.24 6.19 -21.97
N GLY A 186 10.20 6.35 -22.88
CA GLY A 186 10.72 7.66 -23.25
C GLY A 186 9.64 8.57 -23.85
N ARG A 187 8.78 8.05 -24.73
CA ARG A 187 7.65 8.78 -25.32
C ARG A 187 6.60 9.15 -24.26
N ALA A 188 6.22 8.20 -23.41
CA ALA A 188 5.27 8.43 -22.32
C ALA A 188 5.77 9.49 -21.35
N SER A 189 7.04 9.39 -20.94
CA SER A 189 7.67 10.34 -20.03
C SER A 189 7.73 11.76 -20.62
N ARG A 190 8.05 11.89 -21.91
CA ARG A 190 8.02 13.16 -22.64
C ARG A 190 6.61 13.75 -22.66
N LEU A 191 5.63 12.92 -23.06
CA LEU A 191 4.24 13.34 -23.16
C LEU A 191 3.67 13.83 -21.82
N LEU A 192 4.00 13.17 -20.71
CA LEU A 192 3.63 13.61 -19.37
C LEU A 192 4.26 14.96 -19.02
N ARG A 193 5.55 15.16 -19.30
CA ARG A 193 6.25 16.43 -19.05
C ARG A 193 5.67 17.58 -19.87
N GLU A 194 5.35 17.35 -21.15
CA GLU A 194 4.70 18.35 -22.03
C GLU A 194 3.31 18.74 -21.54
N ASN A 195 2.63 17.85 -20.78
CA ASN A 195 1.35 18.12 -20.13
C ASN A 195 1.49 18.62 -18.68
N GLY A 196 2.68 19.04 -18.25
CA GLY A 196 2.93 19.60 -16.92
C GLY A 196 2.97 18.55 -15.79
N GLN A 197 3.01 17.26 -16.13
CA GLN A 197 2.93 16.13 -15.19
C GLN A 197 4.33 15.54 -14.91
N GLN A 198 5.27 16.38 -14.50
CA GLN A 198 6.69 16.00 -14.33
C GLN A 198 6.90 14.95 -13.23
N GLU A 199 6.18 15.08 -12.12
CA GLU A 199 6.30 14.12 -11.00
C GLU A 199 5.75 12.75 -11.41
N GLN A 200 4.64 12.69 -12.13
CA GLN A 200 4.10 11.45 -12.67
C GLN A 200 5.04 10.79 -13.69
N ALA A 201 5.75 11.58 -14.50
CA ALA A 201 6.76 11.06 -15.42
C ALA A 201 7.93 10.39 -14.66
N LYS A 202 8.37 10.96 -13.53
CA LYS A 202 9.41 10.37 -12.68
C LYS A 202 8.91 9.09 -12.01
N GLU A 203 7.73 9.14 -11.42
CA GLU A 203 7.11 8.00 -10.75
C GLU A 203 6.94 6.82 -11.72
N MET A 204 6.29 7.04 -12.87
CA MET A 204 6.15 6.04 -13.93
C MET A 204 7.50 5.44 -14.33
N THR A 205 8.51 6.28 -14.55
CA THR A 205 9.86 5.83 -14.94
C THR A 205 10.46 4.91 -13.88
N ASN A 206 10.38 5.29 -12.61
CA ASN A 206 10.91 4.50 -11.51
C ASN A 206 10.19 3.15 -11.39
N ARG A 207 8.86 3.12 -11.55
CA ARG A 207 8.06 1.89 -11.51
C ARG A 207 8.40 0.96 -12.68
N VAL A 208 8.54 1.50 -13.90
CA VAL A 208 8.90 0.71 -15.08
C VAL A 208 10.29 0.11 -14.98
N PHE A 209 11.28 0.84 -14.44
CA PHE A 209 12.63 0.29 -14.23
C PHE A 209 12.68 -0.84 -13.18
N ARG A 210 11.66 -0.92 -12.34
CA ARG A 210 11.50 -1.98 -11.34
C ARG A 210 10.61 -3.13 -11.82
N SER A 211 9.99 -3.04 -12.97
CA SER A 211 9.13 -4.10 -13.49
C SER A 211 9.93 -5.32 -13.94
N VAL A 212 9.36 -6.50 -13.74
CA VAL A 212 10.02 -7.80 -13.95
C VAL A 212 10.05 -8.20 -15.42
N ASP A 213 9.08 -7.70 -16.21
CA ASP A 213 8.89 -8.08 -17.62
C ASP A 213 8.27 -6.96 -18.45
N TYR A 214 8.26 -7.19 -19.77
CA TYR A 214 7.75 -6.25 -20.76
C TYR A 214 6.26 -5.90 -20.55
N TYR A 215 5.42 -6.89 -20.25
CA TYR A 215 3.98 -6.68 -20.09
C TYR A 215 3.66 -5.91 -18.82
N SER A 216 4.34 -6.20 -17.74
CA SER A 216 4.24 -5.46 -16.48
C SER A 216 4.65 -3.99 -16.67
N ALA A 217 5.75 -3.74 -17.39
CA ALA A 217 6.19 -2.40 -17.75
C ALA A 217 5.14 -1.65 -18.59
N LEU A 218 4.55 -2.32 -19.57
CA LEU A 218 3.54 -1.74 -20.45
C LEU A 218 2.24 -1.40 -19.68
N ASN A 219 1.82 -2.27 -18.77
CA ASN A 219 0.68 -2.02 -17.88
C ASN A 219 0.91 -0.79 -17.01
N ILE A 220 2.09 -0.68 -16.38
CA ILE A 220 2.46 0.50 -15.59
C ILE A 220 2.36 1.78 -16.43
N ILE A 221 2.91 1.79 -17.64
CA ILE A 221 2.82 2.94 -18.55
C ILE A 221 1.35 3.30 -18.85
N SER A 222 0.49 2.30 -19.03
CA SER A 222 -0.94 2.49 -19.32
C SER A 222 -1.72 3.13 -18.15
N GLU A 223 -1.21 3.09 -16.94
CA GLU A 223 -1.82 3.80 -15.80
C GLU A 223 -1.65 5.32 -15.91
N TYR A 224 -0.55 5.79 -16.51
CA TYR A 224 -0.20 7.21 -16.59
C TYR A 224 -0.60 7.85 -17.92
N VAL A 225 -0.59 7.09 -19.00
CA VAL A 225 -0.98 7.56 -20.32
C VAL A 225 -2.09 6.66 -20.88
N GLN A 226 -2.97 7.24 -21.69
CA GLN A 226 -4.01 6.48 -22.36
C GLN A 226 -3.43 5.82 -23.61
N THR A 227 -3.38 4.50 -23.64
CA THR A 227 -2.87 3.69 -24.76
C THR A 227 -4.01 2.89 -25.40
N GLU A 228 -3.74 2.23 -26.52
CA GLU A 228 -4.71 1.28 -27.10
C GLU A 228 -5.01 0.09 -26.19
N LEU A 229 -4.17 -0.16 -25.17
CA LEU A 229 -4.38 -1.18 -24.14
C LEU A 229 -5.29 -0.69 -23.00
N SER A 230 -5.53 0.62 -22.90
CA SER A 230 -6.41 1.17 -21.87
C SER A 230 -7.86 0.82 -22.19
N GLU A 231 -8.62 0.33 -21.21
CA GLU A 231 -10.05 0.08 -21.37
C GLU A 231 -10.77 1.36 -21.82
N LYS A 232 -11.57 1.23 -22.89
CA LYS A 232 -12.43 2.33 -23.33
C LYS A 232 -13.49 2.56 -22.25
N THR A 233 -13.39 3.64 -21.53
CA THR A 233 -14.49 4.09 -20.65
C THR A 233 -15.76 4.19 -21.50
N PRO A 234 -16.87 3.51 -21.14
CA PRO A 234 -18.07 3.55 -21.93
C PRO A 234 -18.61 4.99 -21.97
N THR A 235 -18.53 5.62 -23.13
CA THR A 235 -19.21 6.89 -23.40
C THR A 235 -20.70 6.65 -23.29
N LYS A 236 -21.39 7.31 -22.34
CA LYS A 236 -22.86 7.32 -22.25
C LYS A 236 -23.44 7.66 -23.64
N PRO A 237 -24.39 6.87 -24.15
CA PRO A 237 -25.04 7.20 -25.41
C PRO A 237 -25.78 8.54 -25.24
N LYS A 238 -25.52 9.49 -26.15
CA LYS A 238 -26.37 10.69 -26.31
C LYS A 238 -27.76 10.23 -26.70
N THR A 239 -28.69 10.39 -25.79
CA THR A 239 -30.12 10.25 -26.09
C THR A 239 -30.50 11.28 -27.15
N ARG A 240 -30.88 10.78 -28.33
CA ARG A 240 -31.61 11.54 -29.33
C ARG A 240 -33.02 11.81 -28.77
N SER A 241 -33.25 13.00 -28.26
CA SER A 241 -34.58 13.57 -28.19
C SER A 241 -34.40 15.06 -28.53
N ASP A 242 -34.97 15.40 -29.65
CA ASP A 242 -35.58 16.64 -30.10
C ASP A 242 -35.25 16.94 -31.56
N MET A 243 -35.88 16.15 -32.40
CA MET A 243 -36.22 16.59 -33.73
C MET A 243 -37.70 16.22 -33.92
N GLU A 244 -38.57 17.19 -33.59
CA GLU A 244 -39.90 17.42 -34.19
C GLU A 244 -40.65 18.47 -33.33
N ARG A 245 -40.57 19.72 -33.75
CA ARG A 245 -41.67 20.64 -34.06
C ARG A 245 -41.13 22.02 -34.46
#